data_5f29dbff576115173c3a23da45eae498
#
_entry.id   5f29dbff576115173c3a23da45eae498
#
_cell.length_a   1.000
_cell.length_b   1.000
_cell.length_c   1.000
_cell.angle_alpha   90.00
_cell.angle_beta   90.00
_cell.angle_gamma   90.00
#
_symmetry.space_group_name_H-M   'P 1'
#
loop_
_entity.id
_entity.type
_entity.pdbx_description
1 polymer ?
#
loop_
_entity_poly.entity_id
_entity_poly.type
_entity_poly.pdbx_seq_one_letter_code
_entity_poly.pdbx_strand_id
1 'polypeptide(L)'
;MSQHANSSSWTSFLKSISSFNGDLSSLSAPPFILSPTSLTEFSEYWAEHPNLFLEPSFINGENYKDHCLFDPNVESQEVARMLAVVRWFISTLRSQYCSRSESMGSEKKPLNPFLGEVFVGKWQNDEHLEYGETVHLSEQVSHHPPMTAFSIFNEKNGVSLQGYNQIKTGFTKTLTLTVKPYGHVILKIKDETYLITTPSLHIEGILVASPFVELGGRSFIQSSSGMLCVIEYSGRGYFTGKKNSFKARIFKDSEEHKHKENALYLISGQWSGVSTIIKKDSQVSHEFYDSSKIPAEHLLVKPIEQQHPLESRRAWKDVAEAIRLGNNSMIKKSKEELENKQRALREQERVKGVEWQRRWFKQVDYMSGDNASDTEKVSEDDIFRELAHKLHLSVKNVPSGTLIGGKDDKKDVSTALHWRFDKYLWMKEKEITI
;
A
#
# COMPACT_ATOMS: atom_id res chain seq x y z
N MET A 1 6.00 9.04 -27.51
CA MET A 1 4.73 9.28 -28.25
C MET A 1 3.62 8.57 -27.51
N SER A 2 2.71 9.30 -26.87
CA SER A 2 1.57 8.73 -26.16
C SER A 2 0.68 8.00 -27.16
N GLN A 3 0.57 6.68 -27.06
CA GLN A 3 -0.39 5.92 -27.82
C GLN A 3 -1.80 6.25 -27.30
N HIS A 4 -2.47 7.18 -27.95
CA HIS A 4 -3.91 7.31 -27.80
C HIS A 4 -4.54 6.01 -28.28
N ALA A 5 -5.26 5.30 -27.40
CA ALA A 5 -6.08 4.16 -27.80
C ALA A 5 -6.98 4.59 -28.97
N ASN A 6 -7.02 3.81 -30.05
CA ASN A 6 -7.99 4.03 -31.10
C ASN A 6 -9.39 4.06 -30.47
N SER A 7 -10.21 5.03 -30.81
CA SER A 7 -11.56 5.21 -30.24
C SER A 7 -12.42 3.93 -30.32
N SER A 8 -12.20 3.10 -31.35
CA SER A 8 -12.84 1.79 -31.49
C SER A 8 -12.42 0.76 -30.43
N SER A 9 -11.14 0.72 -30.06
CA SER A 9 -10.63 -0.21 -29.04
C SER A 9 -11.13 0.16 -27.65
N TRP A 10 -11.20 1.47 -27.36
CA TRP A 10 -11.75 1.97 -26.10
C TRP A 10 -13.26 1.69 -25.99
N THR A 11 -14.02 1.95 -27.07
CA THR A 11 -15.46 1.66 -27.11
C THR A 11 -15.75 0.17 -26.93
N SER A 12 -14.96 -0.71 -27.55
CA SER A 12 -15.08 -2.16 -27.37
C SER A 12 -14.79 -2.60 -25.94
N PHE A 13 -13.80 -1.99 -25.29
CA PHE A 13 -13.47 -2.22 -23.89
C PHE A 13 -14.61 -1.79 -22.98
N LEU A 14 -15.18 -0.60 -23.18
CA LEU A 14 -16.33 -0.13 -22.40
C LEU A 14 -17.55 -1.06 -22.55
N LYS A 15 -17.82 -1.57 -23.74
CA LYS A 15 -18.88 -2.57 -23.96
C LYS A 15 -18.62 -3.87 -23.20
N SER A 16 -17.38 -4.37 -23.19
CA SER A 16 -17.03 -5.58 -22.44
C SER A 16 -17.21 -5.42 -20.93
N ILE A 17 -16.88 -4.24 -20.40
CA ILE A 17 -17.09 -3.90 -18.98
C ILE A 17 -18.60 -3.84 -18.65
N SER A 18 -19.39 -3.16 -19.48
CA SER A 18 -20.83 -2.95 -19.22
C SER A 18 -21.65 -4.25 -19.25
N SER A 19 -21.16 -5.27 -19.96
CA SER A 19 -21.78 -6.59 -20.04
C SER A 19 -21.25 -7.63 -19.06
N PHE A 20 -20.22 -7.26 -18.26
CA PHE A 20 -19.54 -8.19 -17.36
C PHE A 20 -20.26 -8.30 -16.02
N ASN A 21 -20.72 -9.50 -15.65
CA ASN A 21 -21.42 -9.84 -14.42
C ASN A 21 -20.55 -10.69 -13.49
N GLY A 22 -19.32 -10.28 -13.19
CA GLY A 22 -18.40 -11.05 -12.37
C GLY A 22 -17.39 -10.20 -11.60
N ASP A 23 -16.46 -10.84 -10.90
CA ASP A 23 -15.34 -10.15 -10.29
C ASP A 23 -14.39 -9.67 -11.40
N LEU A 24 -14.20 -8.36 -11.45
CA LEU A 24 -13.37 -7.69 -12.44
C LEU A 24 -11.87 -8.05 -12.36
N SER A 25 -11.45 -8.69 -11.30
CA SER A 25 -10.09 -9.26 -11.22
C SER A 25 -9.85 -10.31 -12.30
N SER A 26 -10.93 -10.99 -12.76
CA SER A 26 -10.88 -11.97 -13.83
C SER A 26 -11.01 -11.36 -15.25
N LEU A 27 -11.36 -10.08 -15.37
CA LEU A 27 -11.46 -9.41 -16.67
C LEU A 27 -10.08 -9.16 -17.26
N SER A 28 -9.82 -9.75 -18.43
CA SER A 28 -8.59 -9.47 -19.18
C SER A 28 -8.54 -8.02 -19.63
N ALA A 29 -7.58 -7.27 -19.11
CA ALA A 29 -7.36 -5.89 -19.51
C ALA A 29 -6.77 -5.82 -20.92
N PRO A 30 -7.27 -4.92 -21.78
CA PRO A 30 -6.66 -4.73 -23.09
C PRO A 30 -5.22 -4.22 -22.95
N PRO A 31 -4.33 -4.60 -23.88
CA PRO A 31 -2.90 -4.28 -23.78
C PRO A 31 -2.58 -2.80 -23.58
N PHE A 32 -3.35 -1.91 -24.19
CA PHE A 32 -3.11 -0.46 -24.17
C PHE A 32 -3.35 0.21 -22.80
N ILE A 33 -4.00 -0.48 -21.86
CA ILE A 33 -4.20 0.03 -20.48
C ILE A 33 -3.26 -0.62 -19.46
N LEU A 34 -2.37 -1.52 -19.87
CA LEU A 34 -1.44 -2.21 -18.97
C LEU A 34 -0.24 -1.31 -18.61
N SER A 35 0.18 -1.40 -17.36
CA SER A 35 1.48 -0.93 -16.87
C SER A 35 2.51 -2.05 -17.01
N PRO A 36 3.79 -1.75 -17.26
CA PRO A 36 4.85 -2.76 -17.24
C PRO A 36 5.25 -3.25 -15.83
N THR A 37 4.62 -2.72 -14.79
CA THR A 37 4.95 -2.97 -13.38
C THR A 37 3.94 -3.92 -12.75
N SER A 38 4.42 -4.89 -11.98
CA SER A 38 3.56 -5.81 -11.21
C SER A 38 3.11 -5.19 -9.89
N LEU A 39 1.93 -5.62 -9.40
CA LEU A 39 1.44 -5.21 -8.07
C LEU A 39 2.39 -5.62 -6.94
N THR A 40 3.19 -6.66 -7.10
CA THR A 40 4.18 -7.09 -6.11
C THR A 40 5.23 -6.01 -5.85
N GLU A 41 5.52 -5.16 -6.85
CA GLU A 41 6.50 -4.06 -6.74
C GLU A 41 5.95 -2.85 -5.97
N PHE A 42 4.63 -2.70 -5.82
CA PHE A 42 4.02 -1.47 -5.28
C PHE A 42 4.34 -1.19 -3.82
N SER A 43 4.76 -2.20 -3.06
CA SER A 43 5.17 -1.99 -1.69
C SER A 43 6.49 -1.21 -1.56
N GLU A 44 7.27 -1.02 -2.63
CA GLU A 44 8.45 -0.14 -2.61
C GLU A 44 8.07 1.31 -2.26
N TYR A 45 6.88 1.76 -2.67
CA TYR A 45 6.42 3.13 -2.42
C TYR A 45 6.23 3.49 -0.94
N TRP A 46 6.21 2.49 -0.04
CA TRP A 46 6.17 2.75 1.39
C TRP A 46 7.45 3.38 1.95
N ALA A 47 8.61 3.16 1.31
CA ALA A 47 9.90 3.64 1.81
C ALA A 47 10.76 4.34 0.73
N GLU A 48 10.17 4.78 -0.39
CA GLU A 48 10.87 5.52 -1.43
C GLU A 48 11.40 6.89 -0.99
N HIS A 49 10.97 7.37 0.20
CA HIS A 49 11.53 8.52 0.90
C HIS A 49 12.16 8.04 2.21
N PRO A 50 13.38 7.44 2.19
CA PRO A 50 14.00 6.84 3.37
C PRO A 50 14.20 7.84 4.51
N ASN A 51 14.49 9.10 4.21
CA ASN A 51 14.60 10.18 5.17
C ASN A 51 13.31 10.37 5.98
N LEU A 52 12.14 10.37 5.33
CA LEU A 52 10.85 10.49 6.01
C LEU A 52 10.45 9.20 6.72
N PHE A 53 10.74 8.03 6.11
CA PHE A 53 10.45 6.73 6.70
C PHE A 53 11.21 6.50 8.01
N LEU A 54 12.47 6.95 8.08
CA LEU A 54 13.34 6.76 9.24
C LEU A 54 13.26 7.91 10.25
N GLU A 55 12.80 9.11 9.86
CA GLU A 55 12.72 10.28 10.73
C GLU A 55 12.10 10.01 12.09
N PRO A 56 10.95 9.31 12.21
CA PRO A 56 10.34 9.06 13.51
C PRO A 56 11.26 8.30 14.48
N SER A 57 12.21 7.52 13.99
CA SER A 57 13.17 6.76 14.80
C SER A 57 14.26 7.62 15.42
N PHE A 58 14.51 8.79 14.86
CA PHE A 58 15.48 9.75 15.42
C PHE A 58 14.89 10.65 16.49
N ILE A 59 13.56 10.68 16.62
CA ILE A 59 12.85 11.50 17.62
C ILE A 59 12.87 10.81 18.98
N ASN A 60 13.35 11.51 20.00
CA ASN A 60 13.41 11.03 21.38
C ASN A 60 13.08 12.15 22.40
N GLY A 61 13.09 11.84 23.70
CA GLY A 61 12.72 12.77 24.76
C GLY A 61 13.60 14.02 24.88
N GLU A 62 14.80 13.99 24.31
CA GLU A 62 15.74 15.12 24.36
C GLU A 62 15.60 16.08 23.19
N ASN A 63 15.29 15.53 21.98
CA ASN A 63 15.34 16.27 20.71
C ASN A 63 14.00 16.46 20.00
N TYR A 64 12.89 15.98 20.54
CA TYR A 64 11.59 15.97 19.84
C TYR A 64 11.12 17.34 19.37
N LYS A 65 11.51 18.42 20.07
CA LYS A 65 11.17 19.79 19.67
C LYS A 65 11.93 20.24 18.42
N ASP A 66 13.17 19.78 18.25
CA ASP A 66 14.01 20.14 17.11
C ASP A 66 13.51 19.51 15.80
N HIS A 67 12.80 18.37 15.90
CA HIS A 67 12.17 17.71 14.75
C HIS A 67 10.82 18.30 14.35
N CYS A 68 10.26 19.21 15.13
CA CYS A 68 8.96 19.81 14.86
C CYS A 68 9.08 21.29 14.46
N LEU A 69 9.65 21.56 13.28
CA LEU A 69 10.00 22.89 12.81
C LEU A 69 8.82 23.88 12.74
N PHE A 70 7.57 23.38 12.58
CA PHE A 70 6.36 24.21 12.54
C PHE A 70 5.70 24.39 13.93
N ASP A 71 6.15 23.70 14.96
CA ASP A 71 5.68 23.86 16.33
C ASP A 71 6.83 23.68 17.35
N PRO A 72 7.57 24.74 17.65
CA PRO A 72 8.64 24.70 18.66
C PRO A 72 8.15 24.30 20.06
N ASN A 73 6.84 24.41 20.31
CA ASN A 73 6.19 24.07 21.55
C ASN A 73 5.35 22.80 21.47
N VAL A 74 5.79 21.82 20.65
CA VAL A 74 5.18 20.51 20.60
C VAL A 74 5.18 19.87 21.99
N GLU A 75 4.07 19.23 22.37
CA GLU A 75 3.83 18.85 23.78
C GLU A 75 4.70 17.68 24.24
N SER A 76 4.97 16.72 23.37
CA SER A 76 5.73 15.52 23.72
C SER A 76 6.38 14.85 22.51
N GLN A 77 7.26 13.87 22.77
CA GLN A 77 7.88 13.05 21.73
C GLN A 77 6.85 12.20 20.95
N GLU A 78 5.80 11.73 21.61
CA GLU A 78 4.74 10.92 20.99
C GLU A 78 3.99 11.79 19.94
N VAL A 79 3.71 13.05 20.26
CA VAL A 79 3.12 14.01 19.32
C VAL A 79 4.06 14.26 18.14
N ALA A 80 5.33 14.52 18.40
CA ALA A 80 6.32 14.77 17.36
C ALA A 80 6.51 13.53 16.45
N ARG A 81 6.58 12.33 17.01
CA ARG A 81 6.63 11.07 16.26
C ARG A 81 5.36 10.86 15.42
N MET A 82 4.17 11.07 15.99
CA MET A 82 2.92 10.94 15.23
C MET A 82 2.90 11.91 14.05
N LEU A 83 3.35 13.14 14.21
CA LEU A 83 3.45 14.12 13.12
C LEU A 83 4.41 13.65 12.02
N ALA A 84 5.58 13.11 12.40
CA ALA A 84 6.54 12.56 11.45
C ALA A 84 5.99 11.33 10.72
N VAL A 85 5.31 10.41 11.42
CA VAL A 85 4.66 9.23 10.82
C VAL A 85 3.55 9.66 9.85
N VAL A 86 2.74 10.65 10.20
CA VAL A 86 1.70 11.18 9.29
C VAL A 86 2.32 11.82 8.06
N ARG A 87 3.42 12.58 8.20
CA ARG A 87 4.15 13.19 7.07
C ARG A 87 4.70 12.12 6.14
N TRP A 88 5.37 11.10 6.69
CA TRP A 88 5.81 9.94 5.93
C TRP A 88 4.66 9.25 5.21
N PHE A 89 3.55 8.93 5.90
CA PHE A 89 2.41 8.25 5.28
C PHE A 89 1.84 9.06 4.11
N ILE A 90 1.67 10.38 4.25
CA ILE A 90 1.18 11.24 3.16
C ILE A 90 2.16 11.23 1.98
N SER A 91 3.47 11.20 2.23
CA SER A 91 4.47 11.17 1.16
C SER A 91 4.38 9.93 0.27
N THR A 92 3.89 8.80 0.81
CA THR A 92 3.76 7.56 0.05
C THR A 92 2.59 7.57 -0.94
N LEU A 93 1.58 8.41 -0.72
CA LEU A 93 0.31 8.34 -1.46
C LEU A 93 0.46 8.71 -2.93
N ARG A 94 1.31 9.69 -3.26
CA ARG A 94 1.52 10.10 -4.64
C ARG A 94 2.03 8.94 -5.49
N SER A 95 3.09 8.28 -5.08
CA SER A 95 3.68 7.19 -5.86
C SER A 95 2.82 5.94 -5.87
N GLN A 96 2.16 5.62 -4.77
CA GLN A 96 1.23 4.49 -4.73
C GLN A 96 0.07 4.65 -5.73
N TYR A 97 -0.43 5.88 -5.96
CA TYR A 97 -1.67 6.09 -6.69
C TYR A 97 -1.55 6.93 -7.97
N CYS A 98 -0.45 7.68 -8.18
CA CYS A 98 -0.24 8.54 -9.36
C CYS A 98 0.96 8.15 -10.23
N SER A 99 1.87 7.29 -9.77
CA SER A 99 3.12 7.00 -10.49
C SER A 99 2.92 6.51 -11.93
N ARG A 100 1.87 5.73 -12.17
CA ARG A 100 1.54 5.21 -13.50
C ARG A 100 0.99 6.29 -14.41
N SER A 101 0.15 7.16 -13.87
CA SER A 101 -0.43 8.30 -14.57
C SER A 101 0.65 9.32 -14.96
N GLU A 102 1.60 9.60 -14.09
CA GLU A 102 2.71 10.51 -14.34
C GLU A 102 3.66 9.99 -15.43
N SER A 103 4.01 8.70 -15.38
CA SER A 103 4.94 8.11 -16.34
C SER A 103 4.31 7.79 -17.70
N MET A 104 3.02 7.50 -17.77
CA MET A 104 2.31 7.01 -18.94
C MET A 104 1.19 7.94 -19.45
N GLY A 105 1.03 9.11 -18.85
CA GLY A 105 0.04 10.13 -19.23
C GLY A 105 -1.39 9.85 -18.80
N SER A 106 -1.71 8.66 -18.32
CA SER A 106 -3.00 8.28 -17.76
C SER A 106 -2.86 7.05 -16.89
N GLU A 107 -3.82 6.81 -15.99
CA GLU A 107 -3.77 5.65 -15.10
C GLU A 107 -3.77 4.34 -15.91
N LYS A 108 -2.88 3.43 -15.53
CA LYS A 108 -2.70 2.11 -16.15
C LYS A 108 -2.92 1.00 -15.14
N LYS A 109 -3.44 -0.13 -15.62
CA LYS A 109 -3.63 -1.32 -14.79
C LYS A 109 -2.28 -2.03 -14.61
N PRO A 110 -1.79 -2.24 -13.37
CA PRO A 110 -0.60 -3.04 -13.13
C PRO A 110 -0.81 -4.50 -13.56
N LEU A 111 0.29 -5.21 -13.75
CA LEU A 111 0.28 -6.65 -13.97
C LEU A 111 -0.20 -7.35 -12.70
N ASN A 112 -0.99 -8.42 -12.89
CA ASN A 112 -1.52 -9.22 -11.79
C ASN A 112 -0.48 -10.29 -11.43
N PRO A 113 0.07 -10.28 -10.20
CA PRO A 113 1.14 -11.21 -9.81
C PRO A 113 0.68 -12.66 -9.86
N PHE A 114 1.60 -13.57 -10.16
CA PHE A 114 1.38 -14.99 -9.99
C PHE A 114 1.73 -15.46 -8.57
N LEU A 115 1.20 -16.59 -8.13
CA LEU A 115 1.48 -17.15 -6.80
C LEU A 115 2.97 -17.45 -6.64
N GLY A 116 3.57 -16.91 -5.58
CA GLY A 116 5.00 -17.03 -5.30
C GLY A 116 5.88 -16.05 -6.06
N GLU A 117 5.31 -15.08 -6.80
CA GLU A 117 6.07 -13.95 -7.30
C GLU A 117 6.61 -13.14 -6.14
N VAL A 118 7.87 -12.71 -6.24
CA VAL A 118 8.55 -11.93 -5.21
C VAL A 118 9.19 -10.68 -5.79
N PHE A 119 9.40 -9.68 -4.94
CA PHE A 119 10.19 -8.51 -5.27
C PHE A 119 11.06 -8.13 -4.08
N VAL A 120 12.36 -8.01 -4.30
CA VAL A 120 13.37 -7.74 -3.27
C VAL A 120 14.30 -6.63 -3.70
N GLY A 121 14.78 -5.87 -2.73
CA GLY A 121 15.74 -4.81 -2.93
C GLY A 121 16.08 -4.09 -1.65
N LYS A 122 16.84 -3.02 -1.75
CA LYS A 122 17.23 -2.20 -0.60
C LYS A 122 17.39 -0.74 -0.98
N TRP A 123 17.28 0.11 0.01
CA TRP A 123 17.79 1.48 -0.04
C TRP A 123 19.05 1.54 0.80
N GLN A 124 20.05 2.20 0.27
CA GLN A 124 21.31 2.49 0.94
C GLN A 124 21.78 3.86 0.45
N ASN A 125 22.05 4.73 1.39
CA ASN A 125 22.54 6.07 1.08
C ASN A 125 23.94 6.24 1.65
N ASP A 126 24.93 6.41 0.79
CA ASP A 126 26.34 6.56 1.20
C ASP A 126 26.66 7.96 1.72
N GLU A 127 25.80 8.96 1.42
CA GLU A 127 25.93 10.33 1.91
C GLU A 127 25.31 10.48 3.32
N HIS A 128 24.36 9.62 3.67
CA HIS A 128 23.61 9.61 4.93
C HIS A 128 23.80 8.29 5.67
N LEU A 129 25.01 8.10 6.19
CA LEU A 129 25.40 6.85 6.87
C LEU A 129 24.51 6.54 8.08
N GLU A 130 23.90 7.56 8.70
CA GLU A 130 22.96 7.38 9.80
C GLU A 130 21.71 6.59 9.42
N TYR A 131 21.30 6.62 8.15
CA TYR A 131 20.14 5.83 7.69
C TYR A 131 20.46 4.33 7.65
N GLY A 132 21.68 3.94 7.28
CA GLY A 132 22.02 2.54 7.10
C GLY A 132 21.25 1.89 5.93
N GLU A 133 21.18 0.57 5.95
CA GLU A 133 20.46 -0.20 4.93
C GLU A 133 19.00 -0.42 5.32
N THR A 134 18.09 -0.18 4.39
CA THR A 134 16.67 -0.51 4.52
C THR A 134 16.31 -1.58 3.50
N VAL A 135 15.93 -2.75 3.98
CA VAL A 135 15.61 -3.94 3.17
C VAL A 135 14.12 -3.96 2.83
N HIS A 136 13.79 -4.30 1.59
CA HIS A 136 12.43 -4.49 1.10
C HIS A 136 12.22 -5.91 0.61
N LEU A 137 11.13 -6.54 1.04
CA LEU A 137 10.67 -7.86 0.62
C LEU A 137 9.18 -7.83 0.35
N SER A 138 8.74 -8.40 -0.76
CA SER A 138 7.33 -8.68 -1.01
C SER A 138 7.13 -10.03 -1.69
N GLU A 139 5.98 -10.63 -1.44
CA GLU A 139 5.60 -11.96 -1.96
C GLU A 139 4.11 -12.00 -2.28
N GLN A 140 3.75 -12.55 -3.45
CA GLN A 140 2.37 -12.89 -3.76
C GLN A 140 2.00 -14.18 -3.03
N VAL A 141 1.42 -14.02 -1.85
CA VAL A 141 1.14 -15.13 -0.91
C VAL A 141 -0.15 -15.88 -1.22
N SER A 142 -1.04 -15.29 -2.02
CA SER A 142 -2.28 -15.91 -2.51
C SER A 142 -2.61 -15.38 -3.91
N HIS A 143 -3.21 -16.24 -4.75
CA HIS A 143 -3.64 -15.85 -6.09
C HIS A 143 -5.18 -15.77 -6.22
N HIS A 144 -5.89 -16.54 -5.43
CA HIS A 144 -7.34 -16.56 -5.34
C HIS A 144 -7.80 -16.63 -3.87
N PRO A 145 -8.19 -15.50 -3.28
CA PRO A 145 -8.10 -14.11 -3.77
C PRO A 145 -6.66 -13.62 -3.90
N PRO A 146 -6.38 -12.64 -4.79
CA PRO A 146 -5.03 -12.12 -4.95
C PRO A 146 -4.60 -11.32 -3.70
N MET A 147 -3.49 -11.73 -3.08
CA MET A 147 -2.91 -11.08 -1.90
C MET A 147 -1.41 -10.97 -2.04
N THR A 148 -0.90 -9.76 -1.85
CA THR A 148 0.54 -9.48 -1.73
C THR A 148 0.87 -9.11 -0.30
N ALA A 149 1.81 -9.80 0.31
CA ALA A 149 2.38 -9.45 1.61
C ALA A 149 3.76 -8.81 1.43
N PHE A 150 4.13 -7.91 2.33
CA PHE A 150 5.40 -7.21 2.25
C PHE A 150 5.97 -6.89 3.64
N SER A 151 7.30 -6.73 3.68
CA SER A 151 8.05 -6.26 4.84
C SER A 151 9.17 -5.33 4.39
N ILE A 152 9.35 -4.23 5.13
CA ILE A 152 10.42 -3.26 4.95
C ILE A 152 11.04 -3.04 6.32
N PHE A 153 12.34 -3.21 6.45
CA PHE A 153 12.97 -3.06 7.77
C PHE A 153 14.36 -2.44 7.69
N ASN A 154 14.69 -1.69 8.72
CA ASN A 154 15.98 -1.07 8.93
C ASN A 154 16.48 -1.46 10.32
N GLU A 155 17.41 -2.41 10.36
CA GLU A 155 17.95 -2.95 11.62
C GLU A 155 18.69 -1.89 12.43
N LYS A 156 19.44 -1.02 11.75
CA LYS A 156 20.25 0.01 12.39
C LYS A 156 19.41 0.97 13.23
N ASN A 157 18.25 1.35 12.72
CA ASN A 157 17.40 2.36 13.35
C ASN A 157 16.20 1.77 14.09
N GLY A 158 16.07 0.42 14.13
CA GLY A 158 14.99 -0.26 14.81
C GLY A 158 13.61 0.05 14.22
N VAL A 159 13.53 0.19 12.88
CA VAL A 159 12.29 0.45 12.15
C VAL A 159 11.89 -0.79 11.37
N SER A 160 10.65 -1.21 11.49
CA SER A 160 10.09 -2.28 10.67
C SER A 160 8.65 -1.97 10.28
N LEU A 161 8.34 -2.21 9.02
CA LEU A 161 7.02 -2.11 8.43
C LEU A 161 6.65 -3.47 7.86
N GLN A 162 5.47 -3.97 8.16
CA GLN A 162 4.92 -5.16 7.53
C GLN A 162 3.44 -4.96 7.23
N GLY A 163 2.99 -5.58 6.17
CA GLY A 163 1.58 -5.49 5.80
C GLY A 163 1.22 -6.48 4.71
N TYR A 164 -0.04 -6.48 4.36
CA TYR A 164 -0.52 -7.19 3.18
C TYR A 164 -1.72 -6.45 2.60
N ASN A 165 -1.93 -6.66 1.33
CA ASN A 165 -3.00 -6.05 0.57
C ASN A 165 -3.72 -7.09 -0.28
N GLN A 166 -5.03 -7.16 -0.12
CA GLN A 166 -5.97 -7.84 -0.99
C GLN A 166 -6.84 -6.78 -1.65
N ILE A 167 -7.11 -6.91 -2.93
CA ILE A 167 -7.91 -5.94 -3.67
C ILE A 167 -9.20 -6.59 -4.15
N LYS A 168 -10.33 -5.91 -3.90
CA LYS A 168 -11.63 -6.23 -4.50
C LYS A 168 -12.07 -5.06 -5.38
N THR A 169 -12.45 -5.36 -6.61
CA THR A 169 -12.83 -4.35 -7.60
C THR A 169 -14.29 -4.50 -8.00
N GLY A 170 -14.93 -3.37 -8.28
CA GLY A 170 -16.32 -3.34 -8.74
C GLY A 170 -16.61 -2.07 -9.53
N PHE A 171 -17.62 -2.13 -10.41
CA PHE A 171 -18.12 -0.94 -11.09
C PHE A 171 -19.36 -0.38 -10.40
N THR A 172 -19.40 0.94 -10.30
CA THR A 172 -20.64 1.65 -9.96
C THR A 172 -21.56 1.70 -11.19
N LYS A 173 -22.82 2.07 -10.96
CA LYS A 173 -23.78 2.31 -12.05
C LYS A 173 -23.35 3.42 -13.02
N THR A 174 -22.46 4.31 -12.57
CA THR A 174 -21.89 5.41 -13.37
C THR A 174 -20.58 5.05 -14.05
N LEU A 175 -20.24 3.74 -14.12
CA LEU A 175 -19.00 3.23 -14.70
C LEU A 175 -17.71 3.78 -14.06
N THR A 176 -17.78 4.20 -12.79
CA THR A 176 -16.62 4.47 -11.97
C THR A 176 -16.12 3.13 -11.40
N LEU A 177 -14.85 2.81 -11.60
CA LEU A 177 -14.25 1.62 -11.01
C LEU A 177 -13.90 1.93 -9.54
N THR A 178 -14.48 1.17 -8.63
CA THR A 178 -14.16 1.23 -7.20
C THR A 178 -13.20 0.11 -6.86
N VAL A 179 -12.16 0.43 -6.11
CA VAL A 179 -11.19 -0.54 -5.59
C VAL A 179 -11.20 -0.44 -4.07
N LYS A 180 -11.57 -1.54 -3.42
CA LYS A 180 -11.54 -1.69 -1.96
C LYS A 180 -10.31 -2.52 -1.57
N PRO A 181 -9.34 -1.96 -0.87
CA PRO A 181 -8.25 -2.73 -0.29
C PRO A 181 -8.71 -3.40 1.01
N TYR A 182 -8.27 -4.63 1.21
CA TYR A 182 -8.35 -5.39 2.45
C TYR A 182 -6.94 -5.59 2.96
N GLY A 183 -6.79 -5.65 4.26
CA GLY A 183 -5.50 -5.76 4.91
C GLY A 183 -5.17 -4.50 5.69
N HIS A 184 -3.97 -4.46 6.23
CA HIS A 184 -3.47 -3.37 7.05
C HIS A 184 -1.95 -3.38 7.05
N VAL A 185 -1.38 -2.34 7.62
CA VAL A 185 0.06 -2.18 7.79
C VAL A 185 0.37 -1.97 9.27
N ILE A 186 1.42 -2.62 9.75
CA ILE A 186 1.98 -2.42 11.09
C ILE A 186 3.36 -1.80 10.91
N LEU A 187 3.54 -0.61 11.46
CA LEU A 187 4.84 0.07 11.55
C LEU A 187 5.31 -0.01 12.99
N LYS A 188 6.49 -0.57 13.22
CA LYS A 188 7.17 -0.58 14.53
C LYS A 188 8.39 0.33 14.45
N ILE A 189 8.51 1.22 15.40
CA ILE A 189 9.62 2.15 15.56
C ILE A 189 10.14 2.01 16.98
N LYS A 190 11.21 1.24 17.16
CA LYS A 190 11.75 0.92 18.49
C LYS A 190 10.66 0.30 19.38
N ASP A 191 10.20 1.04 20.37
CA ASP A 191 9.20 0.67 21.39
C ASP A 191 7.76 1.08 21.04
N GLU A 192 7.56 1.85 19.97
CA GLU A 192 6.23 2.34 19.57
C GLU A 192 5.75 1.64 18.31
N THR A 193 4.49 1.23 18.29
CA THR A 193 3.88 0.53 17.15
C THR A 193 2.63 1.27 16.68
N TYR A 194 2.44 1.27 15.35
CA TYR A 194 1.33 1.95 14.69
C TYR A 194 0.58 0.96 13.81
N LEU A 195 -0.74 0.91 13.97
CA LEU A 195 -1.65 0.25 13.03
C LEU A 195 -2.14 1.27 12.01
N ILE A 196 -1.93 0.98 10.73
CA ILE A 196 -2.26 1.86 9.61
C ILE A 196 -3.25 1.17 8.68
N THR A 197 -4.34 1.85 8.36
CA THR A 197 -5.29 1.42 7.33
C THR A 197 -5.15 2.26 6.08
N THR A 198 -5.36 1.65 4.91
CA THR A 198 -5.25 2.32 3.61
C THR A 198 -6.62 2.80 3.10
N PRO A 199 -6.69 3.85 2.27
CA PRO A 199 -7.94 4.35 1.74
C PRO A 199 -8.53 3.42 0.67
N SER A 200 -9.84 3.49 0.48
CA SER A 200 -10.47 3.04 -0.76
C SER A 200 -10.11 3.99 -1.89
N LEU A 201 -10.15 3.50 -3.13
CA LEU A 201 -9.91 4.35 -4.28
C LEU A 201 -10.96 4.17 -5.37
N HIS A 202 -11.11 5.20 -6.19
CA HIS A 202 -11.97 5.22 -7.35
C HIS A 202 -11.13 5.58 -8.57
N ILE A 203 -11.37 4.89 -9.68
CA ILE A 203 -10.80 5.26 -10.98
C ILE A 203 -11.91 5.96 -11.76
N GLU A 204 -11.72 7.24 -11.94
CA GLU A 204 -12.62 8.14 -12.67
C GLU A 204 -12.11 8.39 -14.09
N GLY A 205 -12.90 9.08 -14.92
CA GLY A 205 -12.49 9.47 -16.27
C GLY A 205 -12.46 8.33 -17.30
N ILE A 206 -12.90 7.13 -16.94
CA ILE A 206 -12.91 5.96 -17.83
C ILE A 206 -13.73 6.23 -19.09
N LEU A 207 -14.89 6.89 -18.97
CA LEU A 207 -15.78 7.20 -20.11
C LEU A 207 -15.15 8.16 -21.13
N VAL A 208 -14.22 9.01 -20.68
CA VAL A 208 -13.56 10.01 -21.53
C VAL A 208 -12.12 9.61 -21.90
N ALA A 209 -11.78 8.33 -21.73
CA ALA A 209 -10.47 7.75 -22.03
C ALA A 209 -9.28 8.48 -21.34
N SER A 210 -9.54 9.08 -20.19
CA SER A 210 -8.54 9.77 -19.35
C SER A 210 -8.65 9.32 -17.90
N PRO A 211 -8.38 8.04 -17.58
CA PRO A 211 -8.52 7.52 -16.25
C PRO A 211 -7.52 8.15 -15.27
N PHE A 212 -7.99 8.46 -14.07
CA PHE A 212 -7.19 8.95 -12.95
C PHE A 212 -7.74 8.41 -11.63
N VAL A 213 -6.89 8.38 -10.60
CA VAL A 213 -7.25 7.88 -9.26
C VAL A 213 -7.69 9.03 -8.36
N GLU A 214 -8.79 8.80 -7.63
CA GLU A 214 -9.18 9.59 -6.45
C GLU A 214 -9.28 8.66 -5.24
N LEU A 215 -8.82 9.13 -4.09
CA LEU A 215 -8.95 8.40 -2.84
C LEU A 215 -10.27 8.74 -2.16
N GLY A 216 -10.83 7.77 -1.46
CA GLY A 216 -12.11 7.91 -0.75
C GLY A 216 -12.07 7.27 0.64
N GLY A 217 -13.11 7.58 1.44
CA GLY A 217 -13.22 7.05 2.78
C GLY A 217 -12.23 7.66 3.76
N ARG A 218 -11.70 6.83 4.64
CA ARG A 218 -10.80 7.25 5.71
C ARG A 218 -9.63 6.29 5.84
N SER A 219 -8.49 6.85 6.26
CA SER A 219 -7.37 6.09 6.82
C SER A 219 -7.17 6.44 8.28
N PHE A 220 -6.65 5.48 9.02
CA PHE A 220 -6.37 5.63 10.46
C PHE A 220 -4.93 5.24 10.71
N ILE A 221 -4.25 6.00 11.56
CA ILE A 221 -2.94 5.70 12.09
C ILE A 221 -3.09 5.70 13.61
N GLN A 222 -3.19 4.52 14.21
CA GLN A 222 -3.32 4.32 15.65
C GLN A 222 -1.99 3.92 16.25
N SER A 223 -1.49 4.73 17.18
CA SER A 223 -0.27 4.44 17.92
C SER A 223 -0.55 3.63 19.19
N SER A 224 0.45 2.85 19.62
CA SER A 224 0.47 2.20 20.93
C SER A 224 0.55 3.21 22.08
N SER A 225 1.07 4.40 21.85
CA SER A 225 1.06 5.50 22.83
C SER A 225 -0.34 6.09 23.11
N GLY A 226 -1.37 5.65 22.34
CA GLY A 226 -2.75 6.14 22.44
C GLY A 226 -3.13 7.11 21.32
N MET A 227 -2.18 7.84 20.75
CA MET A 227 -2.44 8.84 19.73
C MET A 227 -3.08 8.26 18.47
N LEU A 228 -3.99 9.03 17.88
CA LEU A 228 -4.71 8.68 16.66
C LEU A 228 -4.62 9.79 15.63
N CYS A 229 -4.31 9.43 14.38
CA CYS A 229 -4.56 10.28 13.23
C CYS A 229 -5.71 9.71 12.39
N VAL A 230 -6.69 10.55 12.07
CA VAL A 230 -7.80 10.23 11.16
C VAL A 230 -7.64 11.07 9.90
N ILE A 231 -7.51 10.41 8.75
CA ILE A 231 -7.35 11.04 7.45
C ILE A 231 -8.63 10.83 6.65
N GLU A 232 -9.31 11.92 6.28
CA GLU A 232 -10.52 11.92 5.45
C GLU A 232 -10.13 12.35 4.03
N TYR A 233 -10.45 11.54 3.03
CA TYR A 233 -10.16 11.83 1.63
C TYR A 233 -11.40 12.41 0.94
N SER A 234 -11.16 13.37 0.04
CA SER A 234 -12.21 13.96 -0.77
C SER A 234 -11.69 14.22 -2.18
N GLY A 235 -12.39 13.72 -3.16
CA GLY A 235 -12.13 14.00 -4.56
C GLY A 235 -12.73 15.33 -5.03
N ARG A 236 -12.58 15.61 -6.31
CA ARG A 236 -13.24 16.75 -6.95
C ARG A 236 -14.74 16.49 -7.03
N GLY A 237 -15.53 17.32 -6.34
CA GLY A 237 -16.98 17.31 -6.49
C GLY A 237 -17.43 17.76 -7.88
N TYR A 238 -18.70 17.55 -8.22
CA TYR A 238 -19.27 17.89 -9.54
C TYR A 238 -19.10 19.37 -9.93
N PHE A 239 -19.09 20.27 -8.95
CA PHE A 239 -19.05 21.70 -9.23
C PHE A 239 -17.87 22.44 -8.59
N THR A 240 -17.28 21.89 -7.54
CA THR A 240 -16.22 22.55 -6.76
C THR A 240 -15.28 21.53 -6.15
N GLY A 241 -14.09 21.96 -5.78
CA GLY A 241 -13.08 21.17 -5.10
C GLY A 241 -11.85 20.89 -5.94
N LYS A 242 -10.75 20.56 -5.27
CA LYS A 242 -9.50 20.17 -5.89
C LYS A 242 -9.42 18.65 -5.94
N LYS A 243 -8.82 18.11 -6.99
CA LYS A 243 -8.45 16.69 -7.03
C LYS A 243 -7.52 16.34 -5.88
N ASN A 244 -7.53 15.08 -5.47
CA ASN A 244 -6.56 14.52 -4.55
C ASN A 244 -6.53 15.23 -3.18
N SER A 245 -7.68 15.74 -2.72
CA SER A 245 -7.76 16.47 -1.46
C SER A 245 -7.90 15.55 -0.26
N PHE A 246 -7.36 15.98 0.87
CA PHE A 246 -7.52 15.30 2.16
C PHE A 246 -7.56 16.28 3.33
N LYS A 247 -8.07 15.79 4.46
CA LYS A 247 -7.96 16.42 5.79
C LYS A 247 -7.56 15.37 6.79
N ALA A 248 -6.47 15.59 7.50
CA ALA A 248 -6.03 14.72 8.58
C ALA A 248 -6.13 15.47 9.92
N ARG A 249 -6.58 14.77 10.94
CA ARG A 249 -6.68 15.30 12.31
C ARG A 249 -5.95 14.38 13.26
N ILE A 250 -5.12 14.96 14.11
CA ILE A 250 -4.35 14.23 15.13
C ILE A 250 -5.01 14.47 16.48
N PHE A 251 -5.29 13.38 17.19
CA PHE A 251 -5.92 13.34 18.50
C PHE A 251 -4.96 12.70 19.50
N LYS A 252 -5.06 13.14 20.74
CA LYS A 252 -4.26 12.61 21.85
C LYS A 252 -4.67 11.19 22.21
N ASP A 253 -5.94 10.88 22.06
CA ASP A 253 -6.55 9.59 22.35
C ASP A 253 -7.57 9.20 21.30
N SER A 254 -7.77 7.89 21.10
CA SER A 254 -8.74 7.36 20.12
C SER A 254 -10.18 7.70 20.45
N GLU A 255 -10.56 7.90 21.70
CA GLU A 255 -11.93 8.29 22.07
C GLU A 255 -12.26 9.74 21.71
N GLU A 256 -11.24 10.61 21.68
CA GLU A 256 -11.43 12.02 21.35
C GLU A 256 -11.82 12.28 19.87
N HIS A 257 -11.58 11.32 18.95
CA HIS A 257 -11.87 11.53 17.54
C HIS A 257 -13.36 11.70 17.22
N LYS A 258 -14.26 11.33 18.13
CA LYS A 258 -15.71 11.56 18.02
C LYS A 258 -16.05 13.06 17.97
N HIS A 259 -15.17 13.90 18.51
CA HIS A 259 -15.27 15.34 18.58
C HIS A 259 -14.12 15.98 17.77
N LYS A 260 -14.41 16.44 16.55
CA LYS A 260 -13.38 16.99 15.64
C LYS A 260 -12.66 18.21 16.21
N GLU A 261 -13.30 18.95 17.11
CA GLU A 261 -12.75 20.10 17.83
C GLU A 261 -11.66 19.74 18.84
N ASN A 262 -11.56 18.46 19.22
CA ASN A 262 -10.50 17.99 20.11
C ASN A 262 -9.18 17.73 19.41
N ALA A 263 -9.14 17.80 18.07
CA ALA A 263 -7.91 17.59 17.32
C ALA A 263 -6.82 18.57 17.73
N LEU A 264 -5.62 18.06 18.05
CA LEU A 264 -4.43 18.88 18.35
C LEU A 264 -3.93 19.62 17.12
N TYR A 265 -4.01 18.97 15.96
CA TYR A 265 -3.58 19.50 14.67
C TYR A 265 -4.58 19.15 13.58
N LEU A 266 -4.74 20.07 12.63
CA LEU A 266 -5.42 19.88 11.37
C LEU A 266 -4.40 20.01 10.23
N ILE A 267 -4.28 18.95 9.45
CA ILE A 267 -3.47 18.93 8.22
C ILE A 267 -4.43 18.87 7.05
N SER A 268 -4.22 19.68 6.02
CA SER A 268 -5.09 19.68 4.84
C SER A 268 -4.34 20.08 3.59
N GLY A 269 -4.80 19.59 2.44
CA GLY A 269 -4.19 19.87 1.16
C GLY A 269 -4.49 18.82 0.12
N GLN A 270 -3.53 18.63 -0.77
CA GLN A 270 -3.56 17.60 -1.80
C GLN A 270 -2.52 16.52 -1.50
N TRP A 271 -2.93 15.26 -1.40
CA TRP A 271 -2.01 14.16 -1.11
C TRP A 271 -1.00 13.91 -2.26
N SER A 272 -1.28 14.40 -3.46
CA SER A 272 -0.35 14.37 -4.61
C SER A 272 0.47 15.67 -4.78
N GLY A 273 0.35 16.63 -3.88
CA GLY A 273 0.96 17.95 -3.99
C GLY A 273 1.35 18.54 -2.64
N VAL A 274 0.84 19.75 -2.37
CA VAL A 274 1.16 20.50 -1.16
C VAL A 274 0.09 20.31 -0.10
N SER A 275 0.52 20.14 1.15
CA SER A 275 -0.33 20.17 2.34
C SER A 275 0.20 21.14 3.39
N THR A 276 -0.71 21.63 4.21
CA THR A 276 -0.44 22.57 5.30
C THR A 276 -0.95 22.03 6.63
N ILE A 277 -0.37 22.52 7.72
CA ILE A 277 -0.73 22.16 9.09
C ILE A 277 -1.08 23.41 9.91
N ILE A 278 -2.10 23.27 10.74
CA ILE A 278 -2.52 24.27 11.72
C ILE A 278 -2.64 23.58 13.07
N LYS A 279 -2.00 24.15 14.11
CA LYS A 279 -2.17 23.69 15.51
C LYS A 279 -3.50 24.21 16.06
N LYS A 280 -4.14 23.44 16.95
CA LYS A 280 -5.34 23.86 17.68
C LYS A 280 -5.15 25.26 18.27
N ASP A 281 -6.18 26.08 18.15
CA ASP A 281 -6.22 27.47 18.66
C ASP A 281 -5.19 28.42 18.02
N SER A 282 -4.49 27.98 16.97
CA SER A 282 -3.60 28.81 16.16
C SER A 282 -4.30 29.34 14.92
N GLN A 283 -3.91 30.56 14.50
CA GLN A 283 -4.29 31.14 13.22
C GLN A 283 -3.19 31.00 12.17
N VAL A 284 -2.04 30.45 12.56
CA VAL A 284 -0.86 30.33 11.67
C VAL A 284 -0.86 28.97 11.00
N SER A 285 -0.79 28.99 9.66
CA SER A 285 -0.64 27.79 8.84
C SER A 285 0.81 27.67 8.38
N HIS A 286 1.35 26.46 8.50
CA HIS A 286 2.70 26.13 8.02
C HIS A 286 2.62 25.09 6.90
N GLU A 287 3.60 25.06 6.00
CA GLU A 287 3.76 23.95 5.07
C GLU A 287 4.09 22.69 5.85
N PHE A 288 3.37 21.61 5.57
CA PHE A 288 3.58 20.31 6.22
C PHE A 288 4.36 19.34 5.33
N TYR A 289 3.95 19.26 4.06
CA TYR A 289 4.61 18.42 3.06
C TYR A 289 4.36 18.98 1.66
N ASP A 290 5.39 18.95 0.84
CA ASP A 290 5.33 19.31 -0.58
C ASP A 290 6.02 18.20 -1.41
N SER A 291 5.23 17.45 -2.17
CA SER A 291 5.69 16.33 -2.99
C SER A 291 6.70 16.72 -4.08
N SER A 292 6.83 18.01 -4.41
CA SER A 292 7.79 18.50 -5.40
C SER A 292 9.19 18.74 -4.82
N LYS A 293 9.31 18.83 -3.48
CA LYS A 293 10.56 19.20 -2.80
C LYS A 293 11.38 18.00 -2.34
N ILE A 294 10.75 16.85 -2.19
CA ILE A 294 11.41 15.66 -1.68
C ILE A 294 11.37 14.60 -2.79
N PRO A 295 12.50 14.39 -3.50
CA PRO A 295 12.56 13.37 -4.54
C PRO A 295 12.49 11.96 -3.94
N ALA A 296 11.90 11.03 -4.70
CA ALA A 296 11.93 9.62 -4.35
C ALA A 296 13.33 9.04 -4.60
N GLU A 297 13.78 8.16 -3.72
CA GLU A 297 15.00 7.39 -3.89
C GLU A 297 14.66 6.02 -4.48
N HIS A 298 15.36 5.64 -5.53
CA HIS A 298 15.12 4.36 -6.20
C HIS A 298 15.58 3.18 -5.33
N LEU A 299 14.75 2.14 -5.29
CA LEU A 299 15.13 0.86 -4.71
C LEU A 299 16.26 0.23 -5.54
N LEU A 300 17.37 -0.10 -4.88
CA LEU A 300 18.45 -0.86 -5.48
C LEU A 300 18.02 -2.32 -5.61
N VAL A 301 17.98 -2.79 -6.83
CA VAL A 301 17.67 -4.18 -7.17
C VAL A 301 18.79 -4.77 -8.03
N LYS A 302 18.97 -6.08 -8.00
CA LYS A 302 19.94 -6.75 -8.86
C LYS A 302 19.63 -6.55 -10.34
N PRO A 303 20.64 -6.59 -11.21
CA PRO A 303 20.42 -6.74 -12.64
C PRO A 303 19.49 -7.93 -12.96
N ILE A 304 18.63 -7.77 -13.95
CA ILE A 304 17.59 -8.77 -14.28
C ILE A 304 18.19 -10.18 -14.48
N GLU A 305 19.37 -10.28 -15.05
CA GLU A 305 20.07 -11.53 -15.33
C GLU A 305 20.49 -12.28 -14.07
N GLN A 306 20.67 -11.55 -12.96
CA GLN A 306 21.07 -12.09 -11.65
C GLN A 306 19.87 -12.35 -10.73
N GLN A 307 18.68 -11.87 -11.11
CA GLN A 307 17.47 -12.08 -10.34
C GLN A 307 17.01 -13.55 -10.41
N HIS A 308 16.37 -14.03 -9.35
CA HIS A 308 15.72 -15.34 -9.35
C HIS A 308 14.53 -15.36 -10.34
N PRO A 309 14.18 -16.50 -10.96
CA PRO A 309 13.07 -16.59 -11.90
C PRO A 309 11.69 -16.18 -11.34
N LEU A 310 11.52 -16.20 -10.03
CA LEU A 310 10.31 -15.73 -9.35
C LEU A 310 10.31 -14.22 -9.05
N GLU A 311 11.45 -13.55 -9.19
CA GLU A 311 11.51 -12.10 -9.00
C GLU A 311 10.74 -11.38 -10.12
N SER A 312 9.89 -10.44 -9.72
CA SER A 312 8.91 -9.75 -10.54
C SER A 312 9.49 -9.25 -11.86
N ARG A 313 10.55 -8.43 -11.81
CA ARG A 313 11.13 -7.80 -13.00
C ARG A 313 11.71 -8.78 -13.99
N ARG A 314 12.28 -9.91 -13.50
CA ARG A 314 12.75 -11.00 -14.36
C ARG A 314 11.60 -11.79 -14.96
N ALA A 315 10.62 -12.16 -14.14
CA ALA A 315 9.47 -12.96 -14.59
C ALA A 315 8.64 -12.24 -15.66
N TRP A 316 8.43 -10.94 -15.49
CA TRP A 316 7.62 -10.11 -16.40
C TRP A 316 8.43 -9.42 -17.50
N LYS A 317 9.73 -9.67 -17.63
CA LYS A 317 10.65 -8.97 -18.54
C LYS A 317 10.07 -8.80 -19.94
N ASP A 318 9.67 -9.90 -20.58
CA ASP A 318 9.21 -9.89 -21.98
C ASP A 318 7.85 -9.18 -22.15
N VAL A 319 6.97 -9.32 -21.16
CA VAL A 319 5.67 -8.61 -21.12
C VAL A 319 5.89 -7.11 -20.96
N ALA A 320 6.76 -6.72 -20.01
CA ALA A 320 7.07 -5.33 -19.74
C ALA A 320 7.72 -4.63 -20.95
N GLU A 321 8.62 -5.31 -21.63
CA GLU A 321 9.24 -4.81 -22.86
C GLU A 321 8.21 -4.65 -23.97
N ALA A 322 7.35 -5.64 -24.18
CA ALA A 322 6.28 -5.57 -25.17
C ALA A 322 5.29 -4.42 -24.90
N ILE A 323 5.00 -4.13 -23.62
CA ILE A 323 4.17 -2.98 -23.21
C ILE A 323 4.88 -1.66 -23.56
N ARG A 324 6.17 -1.52 -23.25
CA ARG A 324 6.95 -0.31 -23.57
C ARG A 324 7.02 -0.06 -25.08
N LEU A 325 7.13 -1.12 -25.88
CA LEU A 325 7.10 -1.07 -27.34
C LEU A 325 5.70 -0.84 -27.92
N GLY A 326 4.65 -0.95 -27.09
CA GLY A 326 3.26 -0.86 -27.55
C GLY A 326 2.84 -1.99 -28.50
N ASN A 327 3.51 -3.14 -28.43
CA ASN A 327 3.27 -4.27 -29.33
C ASN A 327 2.23 -5.23 -28.74
N ASN A 328 0.96 -5.02 -29.09
CA ASN A 328 -0.16 -5.78 -28.57
C ASN A 328 -0.06 -7.30 -28.81
N SER A 329 0.49 -7.72 -29.95
CA SER A 329 0.68 -9.14 -30.27
C SER A 329 1.72 -9.79 -29.35
N MET A 330 2.86 -9.11 -29.15
CA MET A 330 3.90 -9.57 -28.21
C MET A 330 3.38 -9.60 -26.76
N ILE A 331 2.65 -8.57 -26.33
CA ILE A 331 2.06 -8.54 -24.97
C ILE A 331 1.20 -9.77 -24.74
N LYS A 332 0.29 -10.06 -25.69
CA LYS A 332 -0.59 -11.23 -25.57
C LYS A 332 0.20 -12.53 -25.50
N LYS A 333 1.15 -12.72 -26.44
CA LYS A 333 1.97 -13.93 -26.52
C LYS A 333 2.78 -14.15 -25.24
N SER A 334 3.59 -13.17 -24.84
CA SER A 334 4.46 -13.30 -23.65
C SER A 334 3.67 -13.51 -22.36
N LYS A 335 2.50 -12.85 -22.25
CA LYS A 335 1.61 -13.04 -21.09
C LYS A 335 1.02 -14.45 -21.04
N GLU A 336 0.51 -14.97 -22.19
CA GLU A 336 -0.02 -16.32 -22.28
C GLU A 336 1.06 -17.38 -21.99
N GLU A 337 2.28 -17.18 -22.43
CA GLU A 337 3.41 -18.08 -22.15
C GLU A 337 3.70 -18.15 -20.65
N LEU A 338 3.76 -17.00 -19.95
CA LEU A 338 3.96 -16.95 -18.50
C LEU A 338 2.80 -17.61 -17.74
N GLU A 339 1.57 -17.25 -18.08
CA GLU A 339 0.37 -17.80 -17.43
C GLU A 339 0.25 -19.33 -17.64
N ASN A 340 0.61 -19.84 -18.82
CA ASN A 340 0.61 -21.27 -19.10
C ASN A 340 1.68 -22.02 -18.28
N LYS A 341 2.88 -21.44 -18.14
CA LYS A 341 3.92 -22.00 -17.26
C LYS A 341 3.44 -22.08 -15.81
N GLN A 342 2.81 -21.03 -15.31
CA GLN A 342 2.26 -21.01 -13.96
C GLN A 342 1.12 -22.03 -13.76
N ARG A 343 0.22 -22.17 -14.73
CA ARG A 343 -0.84 -23.18 -14.69
C ARG A 343 -0.28 -24.61 -14.66
N ALA A 344 0.75 -24.88 -15.47
CA ALA A 344 1.40 -26.19 -15.48
C ALA A 344 2.07 -26.53 -14.13
N LEU A 345 2.70 -25.54 -13.48
CA LEU A 345 3.26 -25.72 -12.14
C LEU A 345 2.18 -26.02 -11.11
N ARG A 346 1.07 -25.28 -11.09
CA ARG A 346 -0.07 -25.53 -10.17
C ARG A 346 -0.68 -26.91 -10.39
N GLU A 347 -0.79 -27.36 -11.63
CA GLU A 347 -1.30 -28.71 -11.93
C GLU A 347 -0.34 -29.80 -11.44
N GLN A 348 0.97 -29.62 -11.62
CA GLN A 348 1.96 -30.56 -11.09
C GLN A 348 1.91 -30.65 -9.55
N GLU A 349 1.72 -29.54 -8.86
CA GLU A 349 1.56 -29.51 -7.40
C GLU A 349 0.30 -30.24 -6.97
N ARG A 350 -0.82 -29.96 -7.65
CA ARG A 350 -2.10 -30.64 -7.40
C ARG A 350 -1.96 -32.15 -7.55
N VAL A 351 -1.33 -32.61 -8.62
CA VAL A 351 -1.13 -34.06 -8.88
C VAL A 351 -0.23 -34.69 -7.84
N LYS A 352 0.79 -33.96 -7.35
CA LYS A 352 1.71 -34.45 -6.31
C LYS A 352 1.15 -34.30 -4.88
N GLY A 353 0.00 -33.62 -4.71
CA GLY A 353 -0.55 -33.32 -3.39
C GLY A 353 0.33 -32.36 -2.56
N VAL A 354 1.12 -31.53 -3.23
CA VAL A 354 2.03 -30.56 -2.59
C VAL A 354 1.39 -29.19 -2.66
N GLU A 355 1.31 -28.50 -1.53
CA GLU A 355 0.89 -27.11 -1.49
C GLU A 355 2.09 -26.17 -1.65
N TRP A 356 1.91 -25.05 -2.36
CA TRP A 356 2.92 -24.01 -2.48
C TRP A 356 3.30 -23.48 -1.10
N GLN A 357 4.58 -23.54 -0.76
CA GLN A 357 5.11 -23.00 0.48
C GLN A 357 5.49 -21.54 0.29
N ARG A 358 4.92 -20.65 1.14
CA ARG A 358 5.30 -19.23 1.19
C ARG A 358 6.72 -19.13 1.72
N ARG A 359 7.49 -18.19 1.15
CA ARG A 359 8.91 -18.06 1.48
C ARG A 359 9.14 -17.35 2.80
N TRP A 360 8.49 -16.19 2.97
CA TRP A 360 8.81 -15.27 4.06
C TRP A 360 7.60 -14.85 4.89
N PHE A 361 6.41 -15.26 4.50
CA PHE A 361 5.19 -14.86 5.17
C PHE A 361 4.37 -16.07 5.60
N LYS A 362 3.75 -15.94 6.76
CA LYS A 362 2.85 -16.96 7.32
C LYS A 362 1.51 -16.35 7.70
N GLN A 363 0.49 -17.20 7.73
CA GLN A 363 -0.82 -16.82 8.23
C GLN A 363 -0.86 -16.97 9.75
N VAL A 364 -1.47 -15.97 10.39
CA VAL A 364 -1.73 -15.94 11.83
C VAL A 364 -3.23 -15.77 12.04
N ASP A 365 -3.83 -16.65 12.87
CA ASP A 365 -5.25 -16.57 13.22
C ASP A 365 -5.43 -15.81 14.53
N TYR A 366 -6.06 -14.63 14.44
CA TYR A 366 -6.35 -13.77 15.59
C TYR A 366 -7.66 -14.13 16.32
N MET A 367 -8.48 -15.05 15.79
CA MET A 367 -9.69 -15.54 16.45
C MET A 367 -9.44 -16.77 17.31
N SER A 368 -8.42 -17.56 16.98
CA SER A 368 -8.07 -18.76 17.74
C SER A 368 -7.55 -18.34 19.11
N GLY A 369 -8.33 -18.60 20.13
CA GLY A 369 -7.88 -18.53 21.53
C GLY A 369 -6.91 -19.66 21.83
N ASP A 370 -6.56 -19.83 23.10
CA ASP A 370 -5.56 -20.78 23.62
C ASP A 370 -5.73 -22.28 23.25
N ASN A 371 -6.76 -22.63 22.47
CA ASN A 371 -7.09 -23.99 22.07
C ASN A 371 -6.76 -24.36 20.63
N ALA A 372 -6.11 -23.53 19.86
CA ALA A 372 -5.72 -23.87 18.48
C ALA A 372 -4.42 -24.68 18.47
N SER A 373 -4.57 -25.95 18.19
CA SER A 373 -3.50 -26.91 17.96
C SER A 373 -2.81 -26.64 16.66
N ASP A 374 -2.04 -25.95 16.18
CA ASP A 374 -1.25 -25.89 14.94
C ASP A 374 -1.23 -24.53 14.20
N THR A 375 -2.05 -23.56 14.57
CA THR A 375 -1.83 -22.18 14.08
C THR A 375 -0.81 -21.49 14.99
N GLU A 376 0.21 -20.89 14.41
CA GLU A 376 1.25 -20.21 15.18
C GLU A 376 0.64 -19.16 16.10
N LYS A 377 1.08 -19.17 17.35
CA LYS A 377 0.68 -18.13 18.32
C LYS A 377 1.05 -16.76 17.77
N VAL A 378 0.13 -15.81 17.93
CA VAL A 378 0.43 -14.40 17.67
C VAL A 378 1.69 -14.02 18.45
N SER A 379 2.68 -13.44 17.78
CA SER A 379 3.90 -12.98 18.44
C SER A 379 3.56 -11.97 19.54
N GLU A 380 4.24 -12.03 20.67
CA GLU A 380 4.10 -11.05 21.76
C GLU A 380 4.39 -9.61 21.26
N ASP A 381 5.21 -9.48 20.21
CA ASP A 381 5.52 -8.20 19.57
C ASP A 381 4.42 -7.71 18.61
N ASP A 382 3.42 -8.54 18.29
CA ASP A 382 2.34 -8.17 17.39
C ASP A 382 1.13 -7.65 18.19
N ILE A 383 1.05 -6.36 18.35
CA ILE A 383 -0.01 -5.67 19.10
C ILE A 383 -1.25 -5.33 18.24
N PHE A 384 -1.43 -5.96 17.08
CA PHE A 384 -2.54 -5.69 16.17
C PHE A 384 -3.91 -5.75 16.86
N ARG A 385 -4.14 -6.78 17.70
CA ARG A 385 -5.42 -6.95 18.41
C ARG A 385 -5.73 -5.77 19.33
N GLU A 386 -4.75 -5.27 20.06
CA GLU A 386 -4.89 -4.12 20.95
C GLU A 386 -5.20 -2.85 20.17
N LEU A 387 -4.41 -2.57 19.12
CA LEU A 387 -4.59 -1.37 18.30
C LEU A 387 -5.90 -1.40 17.50
N ALA A 388 -6.30 -2.57 17.01
CA ALA A 388 -7.59 -2.74 16.34
C ALA A 388 -8.74 -2.47 17.32
N HIS A 389 -8.64 -2.93 18.57
CA HIS A 389 -9.64 -2.67 19.59
C HIS A 389 -9.77 -1.17 19.90
N LYS A 390 -8.67 -0.43 20.02
CA LYS A 390 -8.67 1.03 20.21
C LYS A 390 -9.39 1.76 19.06
N LEU A 391 -9.36 1.21 17.86
CA LEU A 391 -10.06 1.74 16.70
C LEU A 391 -11.50 1.22 16.55
N HIS A 392 -11.98 0.39 17.49
CA HIS A 392 -13.24 -0.35 17.36
C HIS A 392 -13.32 -1.21 16.08
N LEU A 393 -12.16 -1.61 15.56
CA LEU A 393 -12.06 -2.56 14.46
C LEU A 393 -12.19 -3.99 14.97
N SER A 394 -12.87 -4.81 14.18
CA SER A 394 -12.81 -6.26 14.37
C SER A 394 -11.40 -6.77 14.03
N VAL A 395 -10.94 -7.84 14.71
CA VAL A 395 -9.74 -8.59 14.29
C VAL A 395 -9.93 -9.31 12.95
N LYS A 396 -11.14 -9.34 12.41
CA LYS A 396 -11.43 -9.84 11.07
C LYS A 396 -10.88 -8.92 10.00
N ASN A 397 -10.60 -9.49 8.84
CA ASN A 397 -10.18 -8.73 7.67
C ASN A 397 -11.35 -7.92 7.12
N VAL A 398 -11.33 -6.63 7.35
CA VAL A 398 -12.33 -5.66 6.88
C VAL A 398 -11.73 -4.73 5.83
N PRO A 399 -12.53 -4.13 4.95
CA PRO A 399 -12.03 -3.15 4.01
C PRO A 399 -11.26 -2.04 4.72
N SER A 400 -10.05 -1.78 4.27
CA SER A 400 -9.24 -0.69 4.77
C SER A 400 -9.95 0.66 4.51
N GLY A 401 -9.78 1.62 5.40
CA GLY A 401 -10.44 2.92 5.31
C GLY A 401 -11.92 2.94 5.75
N THR A 402 -12.49 1.78 6.10
CA THR A 402 -13.82 1.69 6.69
C THR A 402 -13.71 1.16 8.11
N LEU A 403 -13.88 2.02 9.10
CA LEU A 403 -13.86 1.63 10.52
C LEU A 403 -15.07 0.85 10.97
N ILE A 404 -16.20 1.09 10.35
CA ILE A 404 -17.45 0.44 10.68
C ILE A 404 -17.92 -0.16 9.38
N GLY A 405 -18.11 -1.47 9.37
CA GLY A 405 -18.62 -2.18 8.21
C GLY A 405 -19.75 -1.40 7.56
N GLY A 406 -19.50 -0.92 6.35
CA GLY A 406 -20.56 -0.30 5.56
C GLY A 406 -21.66 -1.31 5.27
N LYS A 407 -22.81 -0.86 4.79
CA LYS A 407 -23.91 -1.77 4.41
C LYS A 407 -23.50 -2.81 3.37
N ASP A 408 -22.44 -2.54 2.61
CA ASP A 408 -21.88 -3.41 1.58
C ASP A 408 -21.02 -4.55 2.15
N ASP A 409 -20.51 -4.40 3.38
CA ASP A 409 -19.57 -5.38 3.98
C ASP A 409 -20.26 -6.65 4.49
N LYS A 410 -21.58 -6.66 4.60
CA LYS A 410 -22.36 -7.83 5.04
C LYS A 410 -22.24 -9.06 4.12
N LYS A 411 -21.79 -8.87 2.89
CA LYS A 411 -21.61 -9.92 1.88
C LYS A 411 -20.17 -10.38 1.76
N ASP A 412 -19.22 -9.69 2.38
CA ASP A 412 -17.82 -10.03 2.27
C ASP A 412 -17.43 -11.06 3.32
N VAL A 413 -16.82 -12.16 2.85
CA VAL A 413 -16.26 -13.18 3.74
C VAL A 413 -15.07 -12.54 4.45
N SER A 414 -15.25 -12.23 5.73
CA SER A 414 -14.17 -11.73 6.56
C SER A 414 -13.57 -12.86 7.36
N THR A 415 -12.25 -12.89 7.39
CA THR A 415 -11.48 -13.89 8.16
C THR A 415 -10.58 -13.15 9.15
N ALA A 416 -10.20 -13.81 10.22
CA ALA A 416 -9.20 -13.31 11.15
C ALA A 416 -7.80 -13.80 10.82
N LEU A 417 -7.62 -14.41 9.66
CA LEU A 417 -6.33 -14.87 9.16
C LEU A 417 -5.60 -13.69 8.51
N HIS A 418 -4.48 -13.30 9.07
CA HIS A 418 -3.65 -12.21 8.58
C HIS A 418 -2.26 -12.71 8.20
N TRP A 419 -1.60 -12.02 7.27
CA TRP A 419 -0.24 -12.35 6.86
C TRP A 419 0.75 -11.57 7.71
N ARG A 420 1.79 -12.28 8.21
CA ARG A 420 2.88 -11.70 8.99
C ARG A 420 4.22 -12.14 8.42
N PHE A 421 5.18 -11.23 8.45
CA PHE A 421 6.55 -11.51 8.07
C PHE A 421 7.22 -12.42 9.09
N ASP A 422 7.89 -13.45 8.60
CA ASP A 422 8.73 -14.34 9.39
C ASP A 422 10.20 -14.07 9.10
N LYS A 423 10.84 -13.29 9.98
CA LYS A 423 12.24 -12.93 9.86
C LYS A 423 13.16 -14.16 9.85
N TYR A 424 12.79 -15.23 10.55
CA TYR A 424 13.59 -16.46 10.58
C TYR A 424 13.61 -17.17 9.23
N LEU A 425 12.49 -17.18 8.51
CA LEU A 425 12.46 -17.71 7.14
C LEU A 425 13.34 -16.89 6.20
N TRP A 426 13.30 -15.55 6.32
CA TRP A 426 14.19 -14.68 5.55
C TRP A 426 15.66 -14.92 5.86
N MET A 427 16.05 -15.05 7.12
CA MET A 427 17.45 -15.31 7.50
C MET A 427 17.97 -16.65 6.98
N LYS A 428 17.09 -17.61 6.69
CA LYS A 428 17.42 -18.90 6.09
C LYS A 428 17.39 -18.92 4.57
N GLU A 429 16.90 -17.86 3.94
CA GLU A 429 16.83 -17.76 2.47
C GLU A 429 18.24 -17.80 1.86
N LYS A 430 18.40 -18.61 0.83
CA LYS A 430 19.70 -18.79 0.14
C LYS A 430 19.63 -18.59 -1.37
N GLU A 431 18.44 -18.66 -1.94
CA GLU A 431 18.22 -18.58 -3.38
C GLU A 431 17.98 -17.14 -3.83
N ILE A 432 17.26 -16.38 -3.02
CA ILE A 432 16.90 -14.98 -3.31
C ILE A 432 17.69 -14.08 -2.35
N THR A 433 18.62 -13.33 -2.89
CA THR A 433 19.48 -12.42 -2.14
C THR A 433 19.28 -10.98 -2.64
N ILE A 434 19.67 -9.99 -1.85
CA ILE A 434 19.63 -8.56 -2.19
C ILE A 434 20.99 -8.09 -2.66
#